data_b6c318dc005e19eba86c5cdc6d31fa9c
#
_entry.id   b6c318dc005e19eba86c5cdc6d31fa9c
#
_cell.length_a   1.000
_cell.length_b   1.000
_cell.length_c   1.000
_cell.angle_alpha   90.00
_cell.angle_beta   90.00
_cell.angle_gamma   90.00
#
_symmetry.space_group_name_H-M   'P 1'
#
loop_
_entity.id
_entity.type
_entity.pdbx_description
1 polymer ?
#
loop_
_entity_poly.entity_id
_entity_poly.type
_entity_poly.pdbx_seq_one_letter_code
_entity_poly.pdbx_strand_id
1 'polypeptide(L)'
;MRIGVLALQGAFIEHEKMLSQLGAESFEIRQLKDLSQPMDGLEIPGGESTVQGKLLRELGMMEPLRDMINSGLPVFGTCAGLILLAKDIEGGETPHLAVMDITAKRNAYGRQLGSFSFNGEFKGLGNIPMTFIRAPYISRSDGAEILAEVNGKAVAARQQNMLVTAFHPELTDNTAVHGYFLDMVQAAEKYSAAV
;
A
#
# COMPACT_ATOMS: atom_id res chain seq x y z
N MET A 1 13.96 11.14 -5.95
CA MET A 1 13.20 10.42 -4.90
C MET A 1 13.71 9.00 -4.81
N ARG A 2 13.88 8.51 -3.61
CA ARG A 2 14.37 7.17 -3.32
C ARG A 2 13.34 6.42 -2.48
N ILE A 3 12.78 5.35 -3.03
CA ILE A 3 11.65 4.61 -2.44
C ILE A 3 12.14 3.26 -1.94
N GLY A 4 11.89 2.97 -0.65
CA GLY A 4 12.07 1.63 -0.10
C GLY A 4 10.92 0.72 -0.52
N VAL A 5 11.22 -0.47 -1.01
CA VAL A 5 10.20 -1.48 -1.35
C VAL A 5 10.36 -2.67 -0.42
N LEU A 6 9.30 -3.00 0.34
CA LEU A 6 9.33 -4.13 1.27
C LEU A 6 9.39 -5.45 0.51
N ALA A 7 10.57 -6.07 0.47
CA ALA A 7 10.86 -7.25 -0.33
C ALA A 7 10.94 -8.55 0.52
N LEU A 8 9.98 -8.73 1.43
CA LEU A 8 9.88 -9.93 2.26
C LEU A 8 9.14 -11.06 1.53
N GLN A 9 8.04 -10.71 0.83
CA GLN A 9 7.23 -11.65 0.07
C GLN A 9 6.25 -10.85 -0.81
N GLY A 10 6.00 -11.33 -2.05
CA GLY A 10 5.00 -10.73 -2.94
C GLY A 10 5.58 -10.02 -4.16
N ALA A 11 4.83 -9.09 -4.75
CA ALA A 11 5.06 -8.46 -6.05
C ALA A 11 6.02 -7.24 -5.99
N PHE A 12 7.13 -7.33 -5.25
CA PHE A 12 8.04 -6.20 -5.05
C PHE A 12 8.80 -5.79 -6.32
N ILE A 13 9.17 -6.75 -7.18
CA ILE A 13 9.86 -6.47 -8.46
C ILE A 13 8.96 -5.67 -9.42
N GLU A 14 7.67 -5.94 -9.42
CA GLU A 14 6.69 -5.23 -10.24
C GLU A 14 6.58 -3.76 -9.80
N HIS A 15 6.57 -3.49 -8.50
CA HIS A 15 6.61 -2.13 -7.96
C HIS A 15 7.90 -1.40 -8.36
N GLU A 16 9.07 -2.04 -8.25
CA GLU A 16 10.35 -1.45 -8.66
C GLU A 16 10.36 -1.07 -10.15
N LYS A 17 9.75 -1.90 -11.02
CA LYS A 17 9.59 -1.58 -12.44
C LYS A 17 8.74 -0.33 -12.66
N MET A 18 7.61 -0.20 -11.95
CA MET A 18 6.77 0.98 -12.04
C MET A 18 7.50 2.25 -11.58
N LEU A 19 8.20 2.18 -10.45
CA LEU A 19 9.01 3.29 -9.93
C LEU A 19 10.10 3.70 -10.92
N SER A 20 10.80 2.72 -11.52
CA SER A 20 11.83 2.97 -12.54
C SER A 20 11.26 3.66 -13.78
N GLN A 21 10.07 3.27 -14.26
CA GLN A 21 9.39 3.92 -15.38
C GLN A 21 9.07 5.39 -15.09
N LEU A 22 8.81 5.72 -13.83
CA LEU A 22 8.55 7.08 -13.36
C LEU A 22 9.81 7.86 -12.97
N GLY A 23 11.01 7.26 -13.15
CA GLY A 23 12.28 7.90 -12.86
C GLY A 23 12.63 7.99 -11.38
N ALA A 24 11.95 7.23 -10.51
CA ALA A 24 12.29 7.10 -9.10
C ALA A 24 13.34 5.99 -8.90
N GLU A 25 14.28 6.20 -7.98
CA GLU A 25 15.19 5.17 -7.49
C GLU A 25 14.45 4.29 -6.48
N SER A 26 14.63 2.98 -6.54
CA SER A 26 14.12 2.04 -5.54
C SER A 26 15.22 1.18 -4.94
N PHE A 27 14.98 0.67 -3.73
CA PHE A 27 15.83 -0.34 -3.11
C PHE A 27 14.97 -1.30 -2.27
N GLU A 28 15.42 -2.55 -2.19
CA GLU A 28 14.71 -3.58 -1.44
C GLU A 28 14.98 -3.48 0.07
N ILE A 29 13.92 -3.63 0.86
CA ILE A 29 13.97 -3.75 2.32
C ILE A 29 13.69 -5.21 2.67
N ARG A 30 14.73 -5.96 3.09
CA ARG A 30 14.68 -7.39 3.40
C ARG A 30 14.97 -7.71 4.86
N GLN A 31 15.54 -6.79 5.61
CA GLN A 31 15.97 -6.98 6.99
C GLN A 31 16.03 -5.64 7.73
N LEU A 32 16.07 -5.69 9.06
CA LEU A 32 16.02 -4.50 9.91
C LEU A 32 17.06 -3.41 9.54
N LYS A 33 18.30 -3.81 9.23
CA LYS A 33 19.36 -2.86 8.88
C LYS A 33 19.05 -2.04 7.63
N ASP A 34 18.20 -2.55 6.72
CA ASP A 34 17.86 -1.85 5.48
C ASP A 34 17.00 -0.61 5.75
N LEU A 35 16.28 -0.58 6.89
CA LEU A 35 15.50 0.58 7.33
C LEU A 35 16.36 1.80 7.73
N SER A 36 17.65 1.60 7.97
CA SER A 36 18.58 2.72 8.26
C SER A 36 19.03 3.47 7.01
N GLN A 37 18.72 2.97 5.82
CA GLN A 37 19.00 3.66 4.58
C GLN A 37 18.04 4.86 4.41
N PRO A 38 18.51 6.02 3.90
CA PRO A 38 17.64 7.14 3.64
C PRO A 38 16.61 6.77 2.56
N MET A 39 15.33 7.08 2.83
CA MET A 39 14.23 6.90 1.90
C MET A 39 13.23 8.05 2.03
N ASP A 40 12.61 8.40 0.93
CA ASP A 40 11.60 9.47 0.84
C ASP A 40 10.17 8.91 0.95
N GLY A 41 10.00 7.61 0.71
CA GLY A 41 8.73 6.89 0.80
C GLY A 41 8.92 5.38 0.86
N LEU A 42 7.85 4.66 1.18
CA LEU A 42 7.82 3.20 1.36
C LEU A 42 6.70 2.59 0.52
N GLU A 43 6.99 1.51 -0.20
CA GLU A 43 5.96 0.65 -0.82
C GLU A 43 5.89 -0.70 -0.10
N ILE A 44 4.66 -1.14 0.22
CA ILE A 44 4.34 -2.44 0.82
C ILE A 44 3.55 -3.25 -0.21
N PRO A 45 4.19 -4.16 -0.93
CA PRO A 45 3.59 -4.92 -2.02
C PRO A 45 2.48 -5.85 -1.58
N GLY A 46 1.63 -6.20 -2.55
CA GLY A 46 0.71 -7.31 -2.43
C GLY A 46 1.42 -8.65 -2.25
N GLY A 47 0.74 -9.59 -1.59
CA GLY A 47 1.26 -10.91 -1.26
C GLY A 47 0.36 -11.59 -0.22
N GLU A 48 0.94 -12.37 0.68
CA GLU A 48 0.22 -12.98 1.81
C GLU A 48 0.43 -12.17 3.09
N SER A 49 -0.58 -11.44 3.53
CA SER A 49 -0.49 -10.52 4.68
C SER A 49 -0.09 -11.22 5.99
N THR A 50 -0.55 -12.46 6.21
CA THR A 50 -0.17 -13.25 7.41
C THR A 50 1.31 -13.62 7.41
N VAL A 51 1.86 -13.97 6.24
CA VAL A 51 3.29 -14.29 6.07
C VAL A 51 4.12 -13.02 6.23
N GLN A 52 3.75 -11.94 5.55
CA GLN A 52 4.45 -10.66 5.67
C GLN A 52 4.43 -10.14 7.11
N GLY A 53 3.26 -10.17 7.77
CA GLY A 53 3.13 -9.74 9.17
C GLY A 53 3.95 -10.60 10.14
N LYS A 54 4.04 -11.92 9.90
CA LYS A 54 4.92 -12.81 10.66
C LYS A 54 6.39 -12.43 10.47
N LEU A 55 6.83 -12.29 9.23
CA LEU A 55 8.22 -11.92 8.91
C LEU A 55 8.61 -10.55 9.49
N LEU A 56 7.72 -9.56 9.43
CA LEU A 56 7.95 -8.25 10.05
C LEU A 56 8.22 -8.35 11.55
N ARG A 57 7.50 -9.23 12.27
CA ARG A 57 7.72 -9.47 13.70
C ARG A 57 9.04 -10.22 13.95
N GLU A 58 9.29 -11.31 13.23
CA GLU A 58 10.49 -12.15 13.40
C GLU A 58 11.77 -11.39 13.08
N LEU A 59 11.75 -10.49 12.11
CA LEU A 59 12.88 -9.66 11.72
C LEU A 59 13.01 -8.37 12.56
N GLY A 60 12.12 -8.14 13.53
CA GLY A 60 12.13 -6.94 14.37
C GLY A 60 11.79 -5.64 13.64
N MET A 61 11.13 -5.72 12.48
CA MET A 61 10.86 -4.58 11.61
C MET A 61 9.48 -3.92 11.89
N MET A 62 8.58 -4.61 12.61
CA MET A 62 7.20 -4.16 12.81
C MET A 62 7.12 -2.79 13.48
N GLU A 63 7.74 -2.62 14.64
CA GLU A 63 7.70 -1.35 15.38
C GLU A 63 8.47 -0.23 14.67
N PRO A 64 9.72 -0.44 14.17
CA PRO A 64 10.41 0.59 13.41
C PRO A 64 9.63 1.12 12.21
N LEU A 65 9.00 0.24 11.42
CA LEU A 65 8.17 0.67 10.30
C LEU A 65 6.93 1.45 10.74
N ARG A 66 6.26 0.99 11.81
CA ARG A 66 5.12 1.70 12.39
C ARG A 66 5.50 3.11 12.83
N ASP A 67 6.63 3.25 13.52
CA ASP A 67 7.13 4.54 14.00
C ASP A 67 7.49 5.47 12.84
N MET A 68 8.15 4.97 11.80
CA MET A 68 8.47 5.74 10.59
C MET A 68 7.22 6.27 9.91
N ILE A 69 6.18 5.44 9.73
CA ILE A 69 4.92 5.82 9.10
C ILE A 69 4.19 6.86 9.96
N ASN A 70 4.10 6.63 11.28
CA ASN A 70 3.48 7.56 12.21
C ASN A 70 4.24 8.90 12.31
N SER A 71 5.54 8.89 12.04
CA SER A 71 6.37 10.10 11.96
C SER A 71 6.22 10.85 10.62
N GLY A 72 5.40 10.35 9.69
CA GLY A 72 5.06 11.03 8.45
C GLY A 72 5.71 10.47 7.20
N LEU A 73 6.46 9.36 7.26
CA LEU A 73 6.98 8.70 6.05
C LEU A 73 5.82 8.32 5.12
N PRO A 74 5.78 8.83 3.87
CA PRO A 74 4.78 8.41 2.91
C PRO A 74 4.83 6.91 2.65
N VAL A 75 3.65 6.26 2.70
CA VAL A 75 3.56 4.82 2.46
C VAL A 75 2.44 4.49 1.48
N PHE A 76 2.72 3.55 0.59
CA PHE A 76 1.75 2.97 -0.33
C PHE A 76 1.66 1.45 -0.13
N GLY A 77 0.46 0.96 0.21
CA GLY A 77 0.18 -0.47 0.41
C GLY A 77 -0.78 -1.03 -0.63
N THR A 78 -0.40 -2.09 -1.35
CA THR A 78 -1.28 -2.78 -2.31
C THR A 78 -1.75 -4.12 -1.76
N CYS A 79 -3.01 -4.46 -1.91
CA CYS A 79 -3.64 -5.73 -1.54
C CYS A 79 -3.28 -6.19 -0.11
N ALA A 80 -2.25 -7.02 0.07
CA ALA A 80 -1.74 -7.39 1.40
C ALA A 80 -1.23 -6.17 2.18
N GLY A 81 -0.61 -5.21 1.51
CA GLY A 81 -0.16 -3.94 2.11
C GLY A 81 -1.31 -3.14 2.72
N LEU A 82 -2.49 -3.10 2.08
CA LEU A 82 -3.69 -2.52 2.66
C LEU A 82 -4.06 -3.20 3.98
N ILE A 83 -4.03 -4.54 4.02
CA ILE A 83 -4.35 -5.31 5.23
C ILE A 83 -3.32 -5.05 6.34
N LEU A 84 -2.04 -4.94 5.98
CA LEU A 84 -0.96 -4.66 6.96
C LEU A 84 -1.11 -3.27 7.59
N LEU A 85 -1.55 -2.27 6.84
CA LEU A 85 -1.72 -0.89 7.32
C LEU A 85 -3.02 -0.68 8.09
N ALA A 86 -4.06 -1.48 7.85
CA ALA A 86 -5.37 -1.34 8.49
C ALA A 86 -5.29 -1.51 10.02
N LYS A 87 -5.98 -0.63 10.77
CA LYS A 87 -6.13 -0.75 12.23
C LYS A 87 -6.98 -1.92 12.65
N ASP A 88 -7.97 -2.30 11.82
CA ASP A 88 -8.85 -3.42 12.08
C ASP A 88 -8.93 -4.38 10.89
N ILE A 89 -9.10 -5.66 11.18
CA ILE A 89 -9.38 -6.72 10.20
C ILE A 89 -10.70 -7.37 10.56
N GLU A 90 -11.65 -7.39 9.63
CA GLU A 90 -12.97 -8.00 9.85
C GLU A 90 -12.83 -9.50 10.14
N GLY A 91 -13.50 -9.97 11.19
CA GLY A 91 -13.37 -11.35 11.66
C GLY A 91 -12.50 -11.51 12.90
N GLY A 92 -11.96 -10.42 13.46
CA GLY A 92 -11.21 -10.43 14.73
C GLY A 92 -9.78 -10.93 14.61
N GLU A 93 -9.22 -10.93 13.42
CA GLU A 93 -7.80 -11.22 13.22
C GLU A 93 -6.93 -10.11 13.85
N THR A 94 -5.75 -10.49 14.34
CA THR A 94 -4.80 -9.51 14.92
C THR A 94 -4.26 -8.60 13.82
N PRO A 95 -4.41 -7.27 13.94
CA PRO A 95 -3.80 -6.31 13.03
C PRO A 95 -2.26 -6.39 13.04
N HIS A 96 -1.64 -5.82 12.02
CA HIS A 96 -0.18 -5.83 11.87
C HIS A 96 0.43 -4.46 12.20
N LEU A 97 0.69 -3.62 11.21
CA LEU A 97 1.19 -2.26 11.42
C LEU A 97 0.14 -1.36 12.09
N ALA A 98 -1.13 -1.53 11.73
CA ALA A 98 -2.28 -0.91 12.40
C ALA A 98 -2.18 0.63 12.52
N VAL A 99 -1.86 1.30 11.43
CA VAL A 99 -1.63 2.76 11.40
C VAL A 99 -2.76 3.56 10.72
N MET A 100 -3.51 2.95 9.80
CA MET A 100 -4.55 3.61 9.02
C MET A 100 -5.95 3.32 9.57
N ASP A 101 -6.80 4.34 9.72
CA ASP A 101 -8.16 4.26 10.32
C ASP A 101 -9.17 3.62 9.35
N ILE A 102 -8.88 2.40 8.95
CA ILE A 102 -9.74 1.56 8.10
C ILE A 102 -9.90 0.16 8.70
N THR A 103 -11.03 -0.48 8.37
CA THR A 103 -11.24 -1.91 8.60
C THR A 103 -11.12 -2.66 7.26
N ALA A 104 -10.18 -3.58 7.17
CA ALA A 104 -9.99 -4.42 5.99
C ALA A 104 -10.82 -5.70 6.09
N LYS A 105 -11.50 -6.08 5.00
CA LYS A 105 -12.13 -7.39 4.84
C LYS A 105 -11.37 -8.22 3.82
N ARG A 106 -10.87 -9.36 4.25
CA ARG A 106 -10.10 -10.30 3.40
C ARG A 106 -11.00 -11.11 2.47
N ASN A 107 -10.42 -11.59 1.36
CA ASN A 107 -11.06 -12.53 0.42
C ASN A 107 -12.48 -12.13 0.01
N ALA A 108 -12.68 -10.87 -0.31
CA ALA A 108 -13.95 -10.19 -0.42
C ALA A 108 -14.84 -10.62 -1.60
N TYR A 109 -14.27 -11.26 -2.60
CA TYR A 109 -14.95 -11.60 -3.85
C TYR A 109 -15.27 -13.10 -4.00
N GLY A 110 -15.10 -13.87 -2.92
CA GLY A 110 -15.41 -15.31 -2.87
C GLY A 110 -14.48 -16.18 -3.73
N ARG A 111 -14.67 -17.52 -3.62
CA ARG A 111 -13.82 -18.49 -4.34
C ARG A 111 -14.02 -18.50 -5.86
N GLN A 112 -15.14 -17.99 -6.36
CA GLN A 112 -15.49 -18.02 -7.79
C GLN A 112 -14.89 -16.85 -8.60
N LEU A 113 -14.52 -15.73 -7.95
CA LEU A 113 -13.90 -14.55 -8.57
C LEU A 113 -12.50 -14.33 -7.98
N GLY A 114 -11.64 -15.34 -8.12
CA GLY A 114 -10.27 -15.27 -7.58
C GLY A 114 -9.41 -14.16 -8.18
N SER A 115 -9.62 -13.83 -9.47
CA SER A 115 -8.92 -12.77 -10.18
C SER A 115 -9.82 -12.16 -11.25
N PHE A 116 -9.83 -10.84 -11.38
CA PHE A 116 -10.54 -10.12 -12.43
C PHE A 116 -9.90 -8.76 -12.66
N SER A 117 -10.14 -8.18 -13.84
CA SER A 117 -9.76 -6.82 -14.17
C SER A 117 -11.01 -5.94 -14.31
N PHE A 118 -10.90 -4.69 -13.90
CA PHE A 118 -11.95 -3.70 -13.96
C PHE A 118 -11.35 -2.34 -14.35
N ASN A 119 -12.07 -1.56 -15.17
CA ASN A 119 -11.73 -0.17 -15.39
C ASN A 119 -12.68 0.68 -14.54
N GLY A 120 -12.14 1.43 -13.60
CA GLY A 120 -12.93 2.17 -12.62
C GLY A 120 -12.41 3.57 -12.36
N GLU A 121 -13.31 4.41 -11.89
CA GLU A 121 -12.97 5.78 -11.49
C GLU A 121 -12.10 5.78 -10.24
N PHE A 122 -10.98 6.50 -10.32
CA PHE A 122 -10.12 6.80 -9.18
C PHE A 122 -10.06 8.32 -9.02
N LYS A 123 -10.39 8.80 -7.84
CA LYS A 123 -10.47 10.24 -7.55
C LYS A 123 -9.14 10.93 -7.83
N GLY A 124 -9.16 11.91 -8.72
CA GLY A 124 -7.98 12.68 -9.14
C GLY A 124 -7.20 12.07 -10.31
N LEU A 125 -7.48 10.83 -10.72
CA LEU A 125 -6.82 10.17 -11.84
C LEU A 125 -7.78 9.84 -13.00
N GLY A 126 -9.11 9.87 -12.74
CA GLY A 126 -10.11 9.42 -13.70
C GLY A 126 -10.17 7.90 -13.82
N ASN A 127 -10.52 7.40 -14.99
CA ASN A 127 -10.74 5.97 -15.22
C ASN A 127 -9.41 5.24 -15.42
N ILE A 128 -9.11 4.28 -14.54
CA ILE A 128 -7.85 3.50 -14.56
C ILE A 128 -8.12 1.99 -14.57
N PRO A 129 -7.18 1.17 -15.10
CA PRO A 129 -7.26 -0.28 -14.99
C PRO A 129 -6.93 -0.73 -13.55
N MET A 130 -7.73 -1.65 -13.05
CA MET A 130 -7.60 -2.23 -11.70
C MET A 130 -7.57 -3.75 -11.81
N THR A 131 -6.46 -4.38 -11.43
CA THR A 131 -6.30 -5.84 -11.42
C THR A 131 -6.47 -6.36 -10.01
N PHE A 132 -7.47 -7.21 -9.80
CA PHE A 132 -7.79 -7.81 -8.50
C PHE A 132 -7.37 -9.28 -8.46
N ILE A 133 -6.67 -9.69 -7.40
CA ILE A 133 -6.26 -11.08 -7.15
C ILE A 133 -6.57 -11.42 -5.69
N ARG A 134 -7.61 -12.23 -5.45
CA ARG A 134 -8.07 -12.57 -4.09
C ARG A 134 -8.16 -11.36 -3.16
N ALA A 135 -8.60 -10.24 -3.72
CA ALA A 135 -8.45 -8.93 -3.13
C ALA A 135 -9.28 -8.74 -1.85
N PRO A 136 -8.77 -7.94 -0.90
CA PRO A 136 -9.57 -7.40 0.18
C PRO A 136 -10.49 -6.28 -0.33
N TYR A 137 -11.28 -5.69 0.56
CA TYR A 137 -11.84 -4.35 0.40
C TYR A 137 -11.87 -3.64 1.77
N ILE A 138 -12.10 -2.33 1.76
CA ILE A 138 -12.29 -1.52 2.96
C ILE A 138 -13.76 -1.58 3.34
N SER A 139 -14.08 -2.29 4.44
CA SER A 139 -15.47 -2.44 4.91
C SER A 139 -15.92 -1.25 5.76
N ARG A 140 -14.99 -0.53 6.39
CA ARG A 140 -15.24 0.70 7.15
C ARG A 140 -14.04 1.65 7.03
N SER A 141 -14.33 2.94 6.98
CA SER A 141 -13.33 4.01 7.01
C SER A 141 -13.73 5.05 8.07
N ASP A 142 -12.88 5.27 9.05
CA ASP A 142 -13.09 6.23 10.15
C ASP A 142 -12.13 7.42 10.01
N GLY A 143 -12.09 8.06 8.84
CA GLY A 143 -11.27 9.25 8.59
C GLY A 143 -10.35 9.17 7.37
N ALA A 144 -10.26 8.01 6.71
CA ALA A 144 -9.59 7.90 5.42
C ALA A 144 -10.55 8.32 4.29
N GLU A 145 -10.05 9.08 3.34
CA GLU A 145 -10.75 9.45 2.11
C GLU A 145 -10.80 8.25 1.17
N ILE A 146 -11.99 7.87 0.72
CA ILE A 146 -12.15 6.84 -0.30
C ILE A 146 -11.83 7.44 -1.68
N LEU A 147 -10.92 6.80 -2.39
CA LEU A 147 -10.46 7.24 -3.71
C LEU A 147 -11.05 6.43 -4.87
N ALA A 148 -11.46 5.19 -4.61
CA ALA A 148 -12.10 4.35 -5.61
C ALA A 148 -13.08 3.36 -4.99
N GLU A 149 -14.17 3.09 -5.71
CA GLU A 149 -15.15 2.06 -5.37
C GLU A 149 -15.44 1.18 -6.59
N VAL A 150 -15.58 -0.12 -6.34
CA VAL A 150 -15.98 -1.10 -7.37
C VAL A 150 -17.10 -1.96 -6.81
N ASN A 151 -18.23 -1.99 -7.51
CA ASN A 151 -19.44 -2.73 -7.09
C ASN A 151 -19.89 -2.39 -5.66
N GLY A 152 -19.84 -1.10 -5.28
CA GLY A 152 -20.24 -0.62 -3.95
C GLY A 152 -19.27 -0.99 -2.82
N LYS A 153 -18.04 -1.40 -3.16
CA LYS A 153 -16.97 -1.70 -2.20
C LYS A 153 -15.84 -0.70 -2.36
N ALA A 154 -15.40 -0.09 -1.27
CA ALA A 154 -14.24 0.78 -1.28
C ALA A 154 -12.96 -0.03 -1.51
N VAL A 155 -12.21 0.32 -2.56
CA VAL A 155 -11.03 -0.43 -3.04
C VAL A 155 -9.75 0.41 -3.08
N ALA A 156 -9.83 1.70 -2.78
CA ALA A 156 -8.68 2.56 -2.55
C ALA A 156 -9.02 3.65 -1.56
N ALA A 157 -8.07 4.03 -0.72
CA ALA A 157 -8.22 5.11 0.24
C ALA A 157 -6.89 5.81 0.52
N ARG A 158 -7.00 7.06 0.98
CA ARG A 158 -5.87 7.87 1.46
C ARG A 158 -6.18 8.45 2.83
N GLN A 159 -5.18 8.43 3.70
CA GLN A 159 -5.21 9.14 4.98
C GLN A 159 -3.85 9.77 5.22
N GLN A 160 -3.78 11.10 5.19
CA GLN A 160 -2.52 11.84 5.38
C GLN A 160 -1.41 11.35 4.42
N ASN A 161 -0.35 10.73 4.96
CA ASN A 161 0.80 10.18 4.25
C ASN A 161 0.61 8.72 3.78
N MET A 162 -0.56 8.13 3.99
CA MET A 162 -0.84 6.73 3.69
C MET A 162 -1.79 6.59 2.50
N LEU A 163 -1.40 5.79 1.51
CA LEU A 163 -2.20 5.39 0.36
C LEU A 163 -2.37 3.87 0.35
N VAL A 164 -3.57 3.38 0.09
CA VAL A 164 -3.82 1.94 -0.06
C VAL A 164 -4.70 1.64 -1.26
N THR A 165 -4.44 0.51 -1.92
CA THR A 165 -5.31 -0.08 -2.93
C THR A 165 -5.57 -1.55 -2.63
N ALA A 166 -6.78 -2.01 -2.88
CA ALA A 166 -7.15 -3.43 -2.83
C ALA A 166 -6.70 -4.20 -4.09
N PHE A 167 -6.55 -3.48 -5.19
CA PHE A 167 -6.08 -3.98 -6.48
C PHE A 167 -4.56 -3.79 -6.63
N HIS A 168 -4.02 -4.38 -7.68
CA HIS A 168 -2.61 -4.42 -8.03
C HIS A 168 -2.32 -3.50 -9.22
N PRO A 169 -2.06 -2.18 -9.04
CA PRO A 169 -1.69 -1.30 -10.13
C PRO A 169 -0.36 -1.69 -10.77
N GLU A 170 0.54 -2.31 -10.01
CA GLU A 170 1.84 -2.82 -10.46
C GLU A 170 1.75 -3.95 -11.50
N LEU A 171 0.58 -4.57 -11.66
CA LEU A 171 0.32 -5.62 -12.65
C LEU A 171 -0.38 -5.08 -13.90
N THR A 172 -0.37 -3.78 -14.10
CA THR A 172 -0.91 -3.11 -15.30
C THR A 172 0.20 -2.29 -15.97
N ASP A 173 -0.05 -1.81 -17.20
CA ASP A 173 0.85 -0.88 -17.88
C ASP A 173 0.60 0.59 -17.49
N ASN A 174 -0.30 0.84 -16.52
CA ASN A 174 -0.72 2.18 -16.12
C ASN A 174 0.01 2.62 -14.85
N THR A 175 0.86 3.63 -14.96
CA THR A 175 1.69 4.15 -13.86
C THR A 175 0.98 5.20 -13.00
N ALA A 176 -0.29 5.55 -13.27
CA ALA A 176 -0.96 6.70 -12.66
C ALA A 176 -1.04 6.62 -11.12
N VAL A 177 -1.31 5.43 -10.55
CA VAL A 177 -1.39 5.26 -9.09
C VAL A 177 -0.02 5.42 -8.42
N HIS A 178 1.04 4.87 -9.03
CA HIS A 178 2.41 5.06 -8.54
C HIS A 178 2.83 6.54 -8.69
N GLY A 179 2.45 7.20 -9.80
CA GLY A 179 2.64 8.64 -9.97
C GLY A 179 1.95 9.45 -8.88
N TYR A 180 0.70 9.13 -8.55
CA TYR A 180 -0.03 9.74 -7.44
C TYR A 180 0.70 9.56 -6.11
N PHE A 181 1.26 8.38 -5.85
CA PHE A 181 2.08 8.14 -4.65
C PHE A 181 3.36 8.99 -4.67
N LEU A 182 4.08 9.07 -5.80
CA LEU A 182 5.28 9.92 -5.90
C LEU A 182 4.95 11.41 -5.71
N ASP A 183 3.79 11.88 -6.14
CA ASP A 183 3.32 13.25 -5.86
C ASP A 183 3.09 13.46 -4.35
N MET A 184 2.58 12.45 -3.63
CA MET A 184 2.47 12.50 -2.16
C MET A 184 3.86 12.60 -1.49
N VAL A 185 4.84 11.81 -1.96
CA VAL A 185 6.23 11.87 -1.46
C VAL A 185 6.81 13.26 -1.69
N GLN A 186 6.70 13.81 -2.89
CA GLN A 186 7.21 15.15 -3.21
C GLN A 186 6.55 16.25 -2.37
N ALA A 187 5.26 16.11 -2.07
CA ALA A 187 4.56 17.06 -1.20
C ALA A 187 5.06 17.01 0.24
N ALA A 188 5.38 15.81 0.76
CA ALA A 188 5.93 15.62 2.12
C ALA A 188 7.33 16.23 2.26
N GLU A 189 8.21 16.07 1.27
CA GLU A 189 9.56 16.69 1.25
C GLU A 189 9.50 18.22 1.32
N LYS A 190 8.58 18.84 0.58
CA LYS A 190 8.39 20.31 0.60
C LYS A 190 7.95 20.81 1.97
N TYR A 191 7.16 20.04 2.70
CA TYR A 191 6.73 20.38 4.07
C TYR A 191 7.88 20.28 5.06
N SER A 192 8.70 19.22 4.98
CA SER A 192 9.87 19.03 5.84
C SER A 192 10.96 20.08 5.61
N ALA A 193 11.12 20.57 4.39
CA ALA A 193 12.10 21.61 4.05
C ALA A 193 11.65 23.04 4.45
N ALA A 194 10.38 23.23 4.80
CA ALA A 194 9.79 24.52 5.16
C ALA A 194 9.70 24.77 6.70
N VAL A 195 10.09 23.78 7.51
CA VAL A 195 10.15 23.80 8.98
C VAL A 195 11.58 23.86 9.46
#